data_6b8e4d2fc06234c6a539358af8829c89
#
_entry.id   6b8e4d2fc06234c6a539358af8829c89
#
_cell.length_a   1.000
_cell.length_b   1.000
_cell.length_c   1.000
_cell.angle_alpha   90.00
_cell.angle_beta   90.00
_cell.angle_gamma   90.00
#
_symmetry.space_group_name_H-M   'P 1'
#
loop_
_entity.id
_entity.type
_entity.pdbx_description
1 polymer ?
#
loop_
_entity_poly.entity_id
_entity_poly.type
_entity_poly.pdbx_seq_one_letter_code
_entity_poly.pdbx_strand_id
1 'polypeptide(L)'
;MPIDISAGIFPVVPYTEVEHSQVFPLASSNLLKVRKGDITKWSVDGHCDAIVNSTNVRMLAEGGADAAIHRAAGLQLGGALYDIPEMQPGVRCPTGQARITPGFKLPASHVIHTVGPIYYFDKNPVVSLRNAYRNSLMAAKANRIEYIAFPAVCCGTYGYPSREAATVAISTVKEFAHDFKEVSI
;
A
#
# COMPACT_ATOMS: atom_id res chain seq x y z
N MET A 1 3.97 -51.21 36.55
CA MET A 1 3.51 -51.14 35.18
C MET A 1 4.06 -49.85 34.58
N PRO A 2 4.98 -49.88 33.63
CA PRO A 2 5.45 -48.66 32.97
C PRO A 2 4.40 -48.18 31.96
N ILE A 3 4.18 -46.86 31.94
CA ILE A 3 3.27 -46.20 31.02
C ILE A 3 4.01 -46.06 29.67
N ASP A 4 3.43 -46.62 28.66
CA ASP A 4 3.88 -46.53 27.25
C ASP A 4 3.51 -45.14 26.71
N ILE A 5 4.54 -44.30 26.39
CA ILE A 5 4.41 -43.00 25.78
C ILE A 5 4.78 -42.99 24.30
N SER A 6 4.56 -44.11 23.60
CA SER A 6 4.80 -44.23 22.15
C SER A 6 3.52 -44.01 21.30
N ALA A 7 2.77 -42.96 21.55
CA ALA A 7 1.64 -42.62 20.71
C ALA A 7 1.62 -41.16 20.31
N GLY A 8 1.88 -40.90 19.03
CA GLY A 8 1.45 -39.70 18.37
C GLY A 8 2.52 -38.69 18.00
N ILE A 9 3.42 -39.08 17.09
CA ILE A 9 4.04 -38.09 16.19
C ILE A 9 2.93 -37.57 15.29
N PHE A 10 2.32 -36.46 15.65
CA PHE A 10 1.47 -35.73 14.72
C PHE A 10 2.36 -35.31 13.54
N PRO A 11 1.98 -35.60 12.28
CA PRO A 11 2.72 -35.11 11.15
C PRO A 11 2.73 -33.59 11.22
N VAL A 12 3.91 -32.98 11.28
CA VAL A 12 4.09 -31.56 11.07
C VAL A 12 3.66 -31.31 9.63
N VAL A 13 2.42 -30.90 9.43
CA VAL A 13 1.96 -30.41 8.15
C VAL A 13 2.80 -29.17 7.87
N PRO A 14 3.56 -29.12 6.76
CA PRO A 14 4.29 -27.91 6.43
C PRO A 14 3.28 -26.77 6.34
N TYR A 15 3.56 -25.67 7.02
CA TYR A 15 2.76 -24.46 6.98
C TYR A 15 2.81 -23.93 5.54
N THR A 16 1.90 -24.42 4.70
CA THR A 16 1.63 -23.79 3.43
C THR A 16 1.01 -22.45 3.77
N GLU A 17 1.66 -21.35 3.38
CA GLU A 17 1.06 -20.02 3.41
C GLU A 17 -0.23 -20.09 2.59
N VAL A 18 -1.34 -20.37 3.27
CA VAL A 18 -2.67 -20.18 2.68
C VAL A 18 -2.77 -18.66 2.53
N GLU A 19 -2.77 -18.18 1.30
CA GLU A 19 -3.06 -16.77 1.02
C GLU A 19 -4.45 -16.46 1.59
N HIS A 20 -4.49 -15.91 2.78
CA HIS A 20 -5.71 -15.41 3.39
C HIS A 20 -6.09 -14.11 2.68
N SER A 21 -6.70 -14.23 1.52
CA SER A 21 -7.32 -13.11 0.83
C SER A 21 -8.83 -13.14 1.05
N GLN A 22 -9.38 -12.01 1.47
CA GLN A 22 -10.82 -11.79 1.53
C GLN A 22 -11.21 -10.88 0.37
N VAL A 23 -12.26 -11.26 -0.35
CA VAL A 23 -12.75 -10.53 -1.53
C VAL A 23 -14.14 -9.99 -1.26
N PHE A 24 -14.32 -8.70 -1.50
CA PHE A 24 -15.58 -8.00 -1.31
C PHE A 24 -15.98 -7.29 -2.60
N PRO A 25 -17.25 -7.35 -3.02
CA PRO A 25 -17.72 -6.55 -4.14
C PRO A 25 -17.73 -5.06 -3.75
N LEU A 26 -17.17 -4.20 -4.61
CA LEU A 26 -17.30 -2.75 -4.51
C LEU A 26 -18.46 -2.24 -5.36
N ALA A 27 -18.58 -2.81 -6.58
CA ALA A 27 -19.66 -2.57 -7.53
C ALA A 27 -19.86 -3.84 -8.36
N SER A 28 -20.71 -3.79 -9.41
CA SER A 28 -21.11 -4.99 -10.19
C SER A 28 -19.95 -5.82 -10.74
N SER A 29 -18.80 -5.19 -11.06
CA SER A 29 -17.63 -5.85 -11.63
C SER A 29 -16.31 -5.42 -10.95
N ASN A 30 -16.37 -4.72 -9.83
CA ASN A 30 -15.24 -4.09 -9.16
C ASN A 30 -15.05 -4.71 -7.79
N LEU A 31 -13.80 -5.02 -7.43
CA LEU A 31 -13.48 -5.81 -6.25
C LEU A 31 -12.58 -5.04 -5.28
N LEU A 32 -12.85 -5.19 -3.98
CA LEU A 32 -11.91 -4.92 -2.90
C LEU A 32 -11.33 -6.25 -2.42
N LYS A 33 -10.01 -6.39 -2.45
CA LYS A 33 -9.30 -7.53 -1.88
C LYS A 33 -8.52 -7.09 -0.65
N VAL A 34 -8.68 -7.84 0.44
CA VAL A 34 -7.85 -7.66 1.64
C VAL A 34 -6.94 -8.87 1.76
N ARG A 35 -5.63 -8.67 1.75
CA ARG A 35 -4.67 -9.78 1.72
C ARG A 35 -3.38 -9.45 2.48
N LYS A 36 -2.80 -10.48 3.07
CA LYS A 36 -1.45 -10.42 3.61
C LYS A 36 -0.46 -10.82 2.52
N GLY A 37 0.57 -10.02 2.28
CA GLY A 37 1.58 -10.33 1.27
C GLY A 37 2.70 -9.30 1.20
N ASP A 38 3.62 -9.53 0.28
CA ASP A 38 4.71 -8.63 -0.06
C ASP A 38 4.30 -7.72 -1.22
N ILE A 39 4.02 -6.46 -0.94
CA ILE A 39 3.56 -5.49 -1.94
C ILE A 39 4.57 -5.30 -3.08
N THR A 40 5.86 -5.56 -2.85
CA THR A 40 6.89 -5.43 -3.89
C THR A 40 6.82 -6.51 -4.97
N LYS A 41 6.06 -7.58 -4.72
CA LYS A 41 5.81 -8.69 -5.65
C LYS A 41 4.41 -8.63 -6.26
N TRP A 42 3.62 -7.64 -5.87
CA TRP A 42 2.26 -7.51 -6.35
C TRP A 42 2.19 -6.89 -7.74
N SER A 43 1.44 -7.53 -8.61
CA SER A 43 0.95 -7.00 -9.88
C SER A 43 -0.24 -7.83 -10.34
N VAL A 44 -0.98 -7.34 -11.32
CA VAL A 44 -2.06 -8.06 -11.99
C VAL A 44 -1.70 -8.31 -13.46
N ASP A 45 -1.41 -7.26 -14.21
CA ASP A 45 -1.09 -7.37 -15.64
C ASP A 45 0.26 -6.72 -16.02
N GLY A 46 0.89 -5.97 -15.11
CA GLY A 46 2.15 -5.27 -15.34
C GLY A 46 2.04 -4.05 -16.27
N HIS A 47 0.82 -3.65 -16.65
CA HIS A 47 0.56 -2.54 -17.56
C HIS A 47 -0.35 -1.46 -16.98
N CYS A 48 -1.49 -1.88 -16.42
CA CYS A 48 -2.52 -0.99 -15.87
C CYS A 48 -2.60 -1.10 -14.35
N ASP A 49 -1.50 -1.40 -13.68
CA ASP A 49 -1.44 -1.61 -12.24
C ASP A 49 -0.46 -0.68 -11.54
N ALA A 50 -0.73 -0.41 -10.28
CA ALA A 50 0.13 0.39 -9.41
C ALA A 50 0.14 -0.15 -8.00
N ILE A 51 1.29 -0.06 -7.34
CA ILE A 51 1.39 -0.19 -5.90
C ILE A 51 1.48 1.20 -5.26
N VAL A 52 0.94 1.34 -4.06
CA VAL A 52 1.07 2.58 -3.28
C VAL A 52 2.23 2.44 -2.32
N ASN A 53 3.08 3.46 -2.28
CA ASN A 53 4.16 3.61 -1.33
C ASN A 53 3.78 4.65 -0.27
N SER A 54 3.74 4.23 0.99
CA SER A 54 3.58 5.15 2.13
C SER A 54 4.95 5.68 2.52
N THR A 55 5.25 6.90 2.11
CA THR A 55 6.56 7.56 2.26
C THR A 55 6.47 8.82 3.14
N ASN A 56 7.56 9.55 3.26
CA ASN A 56 7.67 10.83 3.98
C ASN A 56 7.61 12.04 3.04
N VAL A 57 7.49 13.24 3.59
CA VAL A 57 7.35 14.49 2.81
C VAL A 57 8.53 14.77 1.88
N ARG A 58 9.71 14.25 2.19
CA ARG A 58 10.92 14.38 1.37
C ARG A 58 10.99 13.35 0.25
N MET A 59 10.14 12.31 0.30
CA MET A 59 10.12 11.15 -0.61
C MET A 59 11.46 10.39 -0.63
N LEU A 60 12.09 10.27 0.53
CA LEU A 60 13.33 9.53 0.72
C LEU A 60 13.05 8.24 1.49
N ALA A 61 13.69 7.15 1.07
CA ALA A 61 13.53 5.86 1.73
C ALA A 61 13.91 5.92 3.22
N GLU A 62 12.98 5.59 4.10
CA GLU A 62 13.22 5.58 5.55
C GLU A 62 13.20 4.17 6.13
N GLY A 63 12.12 3.40 5.92
CA GLY A 63 12.00 2.07 6.51
C GLY A 63 10.73 1.32 6.07
N GLY A 64 10.52 0.13 6.60
CA GLY A 64 9.33 -0.67 6.34
C GLY A 64 9.07 -0.94 4.86
N ALA A 65 7.83 -0.78 4.43
CA ALA A 65 7.40 -0.97 3.05
C ALA A 65 8.10 0.01 2.09
N ASP A 66 8.32 1.26 2.50
CA ASP A 66 9.00 2.28 1.69
C ASP A 66 10.41 1.83 1.30
N ALA A 67 11.22 1.42 2.28
CA ALA A 67 12.57 0.91 2.00
C ALA A 67 12.55 -0.39 1.16
N ALA A 68 11.55 -1.26 1.34
CA ALA A 68 11.41 -2.48 0.55
C ALA A 68 11.10 -2.14 -0.92
N ILE A 69 10.18 -1.21 -1.17
CA ILE A 69 9.82 -0.74 -2.50
C ILE A 69 11.03 -0.10 -3.19
N HIS A 70 11.77 0.77 -2.49
CA HIS A 70 12.99 1.38 -3.04
C HIS A 70 14.04 0.34 -3.44
N ARG A 71 14.28 -0.68 -2.60
CA ARG A 71 15.22 -1.76 -2.93
C ARG A 71 14.77 -2.57 -4.14
N ALA A 72 13.48 -2.92 -4.21
CA ALA A 72 12.93 -3.72 -5.30
C ALA A 72 12.87 -2.97 -6.63
N ALA A 73 12.49 -1.69 -6.61
CA ALA A 73 12.45 -0.83 -7.80
C ALA A 73 13.83 -0.50 -8.35
N GLY A 74 14.86 -0.50 -7.50
CA GLY A 74 16.23 -0.17 -7.87
C GLY A 74 16.52 1.34 -7.85
N LEU A 75 17.77 1.70 -8.17
CA LEU A 75 18.29 3.07 -8.02
C LEU A 75 17.53 4.13 -8.85
N GLN A 76 16.94 3.72 -9.96
CA GLN A 76 16.20 4.62 -10.84
C GLN A 76 15.00 5.27 -10.14
N LEU A 77 14.35 4.56 -9.20
CA LEU A 77 13.26 5.14 -8.42
C LEU A 77 13.75 6.35 -7.60
N GLY A 78 14.89 6.21 -6.92
CA GLY A 78 15.46 7.31 -6.13
C GLY A 78 15.77 8.55 -6.99
N GLY A 79 16.31 8.35 -8.20
CA GLY A 79 16.53 9.43 -9.17
C GLY A 79 15.22 10.12 -9.57
N ALA A 80 14.20 9.35 -9.96
CA ALA A 80 12.91 9.89 -10.35
C ALA A 80 12.22 10.68 -9.22
N LEU A 81 12.36 10.23 -7.97
CA LEU A 81 11.81 10.95 -6.81
C LEU A 81 12.59 12.24 -6.51
N TYR A 82 13.90 12.23 -6.73
CA TYR A 82 14.73 13.42 -6.57
C TYR A 82 14.39 14.50 -7.60
N ASP A 83 14.01 14.11 -8.82
CA ASP A 83 13.61 15.00 -9.89
C ASP A 83 12.22 15.65 -9.67
N ILE A 84 11.42 15.15 -8.71
CA ILE A 84 10.16 15.79 -8.32
C ILE A 84 10.48 17.13 -7.64
N PRO A 85 9.97 18.26 -8.17
CA PRO A 85 10.23 19.57 -7.59
C PRO A 85 9.78 19.68 -6.14
N GLU A 86 10.60 20.31 -5.31
CA GLU A 86 10.19 20.68 -3.96
C GLU A 86 9.13 21.80 -4.02
N MET A 87 8.01 21.60 -3.33
CA MET A 87 6.96 22.62 -3.18
C MET A 87 7.35 23.68 -2.16
N GLN A 88 8.19 23.31 -1.22
CA GLN A 88 8.88 24.18 -0.26
C GLN A 88 10.14 23.42 0.23
N PRO A 89 11.13 24.09 0.83
CA PRO A 89 12.39 23.46 1.22
C PRO A 89 12.17 22.14 1.98
N GLY A 90 12.71 21.02 1.44
CA GLY A 90 12.61 19.70 2.02
C GLY A 90 11.26 18.99 1.86
N VAL A 91 10.31 19.56 1.12
CA VAL A 91 8.97 18.95 0.92
C VAL A 91 8.68 18.77 -0.57
N ARG A 92 8.73 17.53 -1.06
CA ARG A 92 8.31 17.14 -2.42
C ARG A 92 6.86 16.70 -2.47
N CYS A 93 6.39 16.02 -1.44
CA CYS A 93 5.01 15.57 -1.32
C CYS A 93 4.47 15.95 0.07
N PRO A 94 3.64 16.99 0.20
CA PRO A 94 2.99 17.33 1.46
C PRO A 94 2.10 16.22 1.99
N THR A 95 1.87 16.19 3.31
CA THR A 95 0.92 15.26 3.94
C THR A 95 -0.44 15.32 3.27
N GLY A 96 -1.02 14.18 2.98
CA GLY A 96 -2.29 14.02 2.27
C GLY A 96 -2.17 14.08 0.75
N GLN A 97 -1.00 14.37 0.19
CA GLN A 97 -0.77 14.42 -1.26
C GLN A 97 -0.21 13.10 -1.80
N ALA A 98 -0.24 12.96 -3.13
CA ALA A 98 0.35 11.82 -3.83
C ALA A 98 1.14 12.26 -5.05
N ARG A 99 2.12 11.44 -5.44
CA ARG A 99 2.93 11.56 -6.66
C ARG A 99 3.02 10.19 -7.32
N ILE A 100 3.22 10.14 -8.63
CA ILE A 100 3.32 8.87 -9.37
C ILE A 100 4.66 8.81 -10.10
N THR A 101 5.25 7.62 -10.14
CA THR A 101 6.44 7.29 -10.93
C THR A 101 6.24 5.96 -11.64
N PRO A 102 7.05 5.64 -12.66
CA PRO A 102 7.15 4.26 -13.15
C PRO A 102 7.56 3.29 -12.05
N GLY A 103 7.21 2.00 -12.22
CA GLY A 103 7.58 0.93 -11.29
C GLY A 103 9.03 0.46 -11.40
N PHE A 104 9.71 0.79 -12.50
CA PHE A 104 11.09 0.39 -12.82
C PHE A 104 11.26 -1.13 -12.80
N LYS A 105 12.00 -1.68 -11.80
CA LYS A 105 12.23 -3.13 -11.65
C LYS A 105 11.12 -3.87 -10.91
N LEU A 106 10.11 -3.16 -10.43
CA LEU A 106 8.94 -3.78 -9.82
C LEU A 106 8.08 -4.48 -10.88
N PRO A 107 7.33 -5.54 -10.52
CA PRO A 107 6.36 -6.13 -11.43
C PRO A 107 5.18 -5.19 -11.72
N ALA A 108 4.78 -4.32 -10.78
CA ALA A 108 3.76 -3.29 -11.01
C ALA A 108 4.29 -2.19 -11.92
N SER A 109 3.47 -1.75 -12.87
CA SER A 109 3.85 -0.75 -13.87
C SER A 109 4.16 0.63 -13.26
N HIS A 110 3.52 0.97 -12.15
CA HIS A 110 3.67 2.27 -11.48
C HIS A 110 3.79 2.15 -9.96
N VAL A 111 4.38 3.18 -9.36
CA VAL A 111 4.35 3.42 -7.91
C VAL A 111 3.69 4.76 -7.65
N ILE A 112 2.68 4.77 -6.79
CA ILE A 112 2.04 5.98 -6.29
C ILE A 112 2.57 6.24 -4.88
N HIS A 113 3.32 7.32 -4.73
CA HIS A 113 3.93 7.71 -3.46
C HIS A 113 2.99 8.67 -2.74
N THR A 114 2.55 8.32 -1.54
CA THR A 114 1.67 9.15 -0.72
C THR A 114 2.25 9.36 0.67
N VAL A 115 1.93 10.50 1.25
CA VAL A 115 2.33 10.88 2.60
C VAL A 115 1.10 10.95 3.48
N GLY A 116 0.97 10.02 4.38
CA GLY A 116 -0.08 10.07 5.39
C GLY A 116 0.38 10.81 6.66
N PRO A 117 -0.52 10.98 7.64
CA PRO A 117 -0.21 11.69 8.89
C PRO A 117 0.69 10.89 9.83
N ILE A 118 1.51 11.58 10.60
CA ILE A 118 2.05 11.07 11.85
C ILE A 118 0.94 11.25 12.89
N TYR A 119 0.33 10.16 13.36
CA TYR A 119 -0.95 10.15 14.08
C TYR A 119 -1.04 11.14 15.24
N TYR A 120 -0.04 11.15 16.12
CA TYR A 120 -0.04 11.98 17.33
C TYR A 120 0.36 13.44 17.10
N PHE A 121 0.88 13.78 15.92
CA PHE A 121 1.38 15.12 15.60
C PHE A 121 0.51 15.86 14.58
N ASP A 122 -0.34 15.14 13.86
CA ASP A 122 -1.27 15.76 12.89
C ASP A 122 -2.49 16.33 13.61
N LYS A 123 -2.88 17.53 13.24
CA LYS A 123 -4.05 18.22 13.85
C LYS A 123 -5.37 17.53 13.52
N ASN A 124 -5.45 16.85 12.38
CA ASN A 124 -6.63 16.12 11.94
C ASN A 124 -6.24 14.87 11.14
N PRO A 125 -5.72 13.83 11.82
CA PRO A 125 -5.15 12.66 11.17
C PRO A 125 -6.15 11.91 10.29
N VAL A 126 -7.45 11.95 10.62
CA VAL A 126 -8.51 11.32 9.81
C VAL A 126 -8.61 11.99 8.44
N VAL A 127 -8.61 13.32 8.39
CA VAL A 127 -8.66 14.06 7.12
C VAL A 127 -7.40 13.86 6.31
N SER A 128 -6.23 13.92 6.95
CA SER A 128 -4.95 13.73 6.28
C SER A 128 -4.81 12.32 5.70
N LEU A 129 -5.23 11.28 6.44
CA LEU A 129 -5.20 9.91 5.94
C LEU A 129 -6.21 9.70 4.79
N ARG A 130 -7.43 10.23 4.92
CA ARG A 130 -8.42 10.20 3.84
C ARG A 130 -7.87 10.84 2.57
N ASN A 131 -7.24 12.01 2.69
CA ASN A 131 -6.64 12.72 1.56
C ASN A 131 -5.51 11.90 0.92
N ALA A 132 -4.68 11.21 1.70
CA ALA A 132 -3.62 10.34 1.19
C ALA A 132 -4.20 9.21 0.32
N TYR A 133 -5.24 8.51 0.79
CA TYR A 133 -5.95 7.51 -0.02
C TYR A 133 -6.61 8.12 -1.25
N ARG A 134 -7.39 9.20 -1.06
CA ARG A 134 -8.13 9.86 -2.13
C ARG A 134 -7.22 10.38 -3.24
N ASN A 135 -6.15 11.08 -2.89
CA ASN A 135 -5.21 11.61 -3.87
C ASN A 135 -4.42 10.51 -4.57
N SER A 136 -4.14 9.38 -3.90
CA SER A 136 -3.57 8.20 -4.55
C SER A 136 -4.52 7.61 -5.58
N LEU A 137 -5.80 7.45 -5.26
CA LEU A 137 -6.82 6.96 -6.19
C LEU A 137 -7.05 7.93 -7.35
N MET A 138 -7.04 9.24 -7.10
CA MET A 138 -7.12 10.25 -8.17
C MET A 138 -5.90 10.20 -9.10
N ALA A 139 -4.70 10.06 -8.56
CA ALA A 139 -3.48 9.90 -9.35
C ALA A 139 -3.53 8.61 -10.20
N ALA A 140 -4.00 7.50 -9.63
CA ALA A 140 -4.21 6.25 -10.36
C ALA A 140 -5.19 6.42 -11.52
N LYS A 141 -6.36 6.99 -11.25
CA LYS A 141 -7.40 7.25 -12.26
C LYS A 141 -6.88 8.13 -13.40
N ALA A 142 -6.17 9.20 -13.08
CA ALA A 142 -5.58 10.11 -14.07
C ALA A 142 -4.54 9.42 -14.98
N ASN A 143 -3.92 8.35 -14.50
CA ASN A 143 -2.93 7.54 -15.23
C ASN A 143 -3.50 6.23 -15.80
N ARG A 144 -4.83 6.08 -15.83
CA ARG A 144 -5.53 4.91 -16.41
C ARG A 144 -5.14 3.59 -15.72
N ILE A 145 -4.83 3.63 -14.44
CA ILE A 145 -4.60 2.45 -13.62
C ILE A 145 -5.95 1.77 -13.37
N GLU A 146 -6.02 0.47 -13.59
CA GLU A 146 -7.20 -0.35 -13.39
C GLU A 146 -7.12 -1.20 -12.10
N TYR A 147 -5.89 -1.49 -11.66
CA TYR A 147 -5.58 -2.33 -10.49
C TYR A 147 -4.64 -1.57 -9.57
N ILE A 148 -4.99 -1.44 -8.30
CA ILE A 148 -4.18 -0.71 -7.33
C ILE A 148 -4.06 -1.46 -6.01
N ALA A 149 -2.85 -1.52 -5.46
CA ALA A 149 -2.61 -2.10 -4.14
C ALA A 149 -2.05 -1.08 -3.16
N PHE A 150 -2.64 -1.04 -1.98
CA PHE A 150 -2.22 -0.20 -0.86
C PHE A 150 -1.56 -1.04 0.24
N PRO A 151 -0.49 -0.56 0.87
CA PRO A 151 -0.08 -1.05 2.17
C PRO A 151 -1.03 -0.51 3.24
N ALA A 152 -0.90 -0.97 4.48
CA ALA A 152 -1.55 -0.34 5.63
C ALA A 152 -0.92 1.03 5.91
N VAL A 153 -1.37 2.06 5.19
CA VAL A 153 -0.79 3.42 5.21
C VAL A 153 -0.76 3.96 6.64
N CYS A 154 0.40 4.43 7.08
CA CYS A 154 0.68 5.01 8.40
C CYS A 154 0.52 4.08 9.61
N CYS A 155 0.20 2.79 9.45
CA CYS A 155 0.03 1.85 10.56
C CYS A 155 1.35 1.32 11.14
N GLY A 156 2.49 1.66 10.55
CA GLY A 156 3.83 1.36 11.07
C GLY A 156 4.35 2.50 11.96
N THR A 157 5.52 3.05 11.60
CA THR A 157 6.25 4.10 12.35
C THR A 157 5.40 5.35 12.61
N TYR A 158 4.44 5.69 11.74
CA TYR A 158 3.56 6.85 11.92
C TYR A 158 2.44 6.61 12.93
N GLY A 159 2.31 5.40 13.47
CA GLY A 159 1.52 5.07 14.67
C GLY A 159 0.01 5.19 14.52
N TYR A 160 -0.53 5.18 13.30
CA TYR A 160 -1.97 5.24 13.13
C TYR A 160 -2.62 3.93 13.59
N PRO A 161 -3.66 3.96 14.46
CA PRO A 161 -4.36 2.76 14.90
C PRO A 161 -4.98 2.00 13.73
N SER A 162 -4.60 0.73 13.56
CA SER A 162 -4.93 -0.04 12.35
C SER A 162 -6.42 -0.16 12.09
N ARG A 163 -7.26 -0.29 13.14
CA ARG A 163 -8.71 -0.40 13.00
C ARG A 163 -9.33 0.91 12.46
N GLU A 164 -8.86 2.04 12.97
CA GLU A 164 -9.33 3.36 12.52
C GLU A 164 -8.83 3.65 11.12
N ALA A 165 -7.56 3.32 10.83
CA ALA A 165 -6.98 3.45 9.50
C ALA A 165 -7.76 2.62 8.47
N ALA A 166 -8.12 1.37 8.78
CA ALA A 166 -8.92 0.51 7.91
C ALA A 166 -10.31 1.13 7.62
N THR A 167 -10.95 1.73 8.63
CA THR A 167 -12.24 2.42 8.44
C THR A 167 -12.11 3.58 7.45
N VAL A 168 -11.06 4.40 7.59
CA VAL A 168 -10.78 5.51 6.66
C VAL A 168 -10.47 4.99 5.26
N ALA A 169 -9.61 3.98 5.16
CA ALA A 169 -9.22 3.38 3.87
C ALA A 169 -10.44 2.86 3.11
N ILE A 170 -11.24 1.97 3.74
CA ILE A 170 -12.39 1.33 3.11
C ILE A 170 -13.45 2.37 2.72
N SER A 171 -13.74 3.34 3.61
CA SER A 171 -14.71 4.40 3.30
C SER A 171 -14.28 5.24 2.11
N THR A 172 -12.98 5.55 2.00
CA THR A 172 -12.43 6.33 0.88
C THR A 172 -12.41 5.53 -0.42
N VAL A 173 -12.01 4.25 -0.37
CA VAL A 173 -12.02 3.37 -1.55
C VAL A 173 -13.43 3.22 -2.12
N LYS A 174 -14.46 3.15 -1.27
CA LYS A 174 -15.86 3.10 -1.72
C LYS A 174 -16.29 4.32 -2.53
N GLU A 175 -15.71 5.49 -2.32
CA GLU A 175 -15.99 6.68 -3.14
C GLU A 175 -15.55 6.48 -4.61
N PHE A 176 -14.64 5.53 -4.87
CA PHE A 176 -14.08 5.19 -6.18
C PHE A 176 -14.51 3.79 -6.67
N ALA A 177 -15.63 3.29 -6.17
CA ALA A 177 -16.06 1.90 -6.41
C ALA A 177 -16.22 1.53 -7.89
N HIS A 178 -16.42 2.50 -8.78
CA HIS A 178 -16.60 2.29 -10.22
C HIS A 178 -15.35 2.61 -11.06
N ASP A 179 -14.28 3.10 -10.44
CA ASP A 179 -13.11 3.61 -11.15
C ASP A 179 -12.01 2.55 -11.37
N PHE A 180 -12.01 1.48 -10.58
CA PHE A 180 -10.99 0.44 -10.60
C PHE A 180 -11.61 -0.95 -10.70
N LYS A 181 -11.00 -1.84 -11.49
CA LYS A 181 -11.40 -3.25 -11.53
C LYS A 181 -11.10 -3.95 -10.20
N GLU A 182 -9.97 -3.60 -9.59
CA GLU A 182 -9.59 -4.15 -8.29
C GLU A 182 -8.83 -3.11 -7.46
N VAL A 183 -9.20 -3.01 -6.19
CA VAL A 183 -8.41 -2.36 -5.15
C VAL A 183 -7.98 -3.42 -4.15
N SER A 184 -6.68 -3.59 -3.92
CA SER A 184 -6.10 -4.45 -2.88
C SER A 184 -5.62 -3.61 -1.68
N ILE A 185 -5.82 -4.09 -0.46
CA ILE A 185 -5.31 -3.49 0.78
C ILE A 185 -4.62 -4.56 1.62
#